data_306047202c77267e818388c50c803b07
#
_entry.id   306047202c77267e818388c50c803b07
#
_cell.length_a   1.000
_cell.length_b   1.000
_cell.length_c   1.000
_cell.angle_alpha   90.00
_cell.angle_beta   90.00
_cell.angle_gamma   90.00
#
_symmetry.space_group_name_H-M   'P 1'
#
loop_
_entity.id
_entity.type
_entity.pdbx_description
1 polymer ?
#
loop_
_entity_poly.entity_id
_entity_poly.type
_entity_poly.pdbx_seq_one_letter_code
_entity_poly.pdbx_strand_id
1 'polypeptide(L)'
;MLFRSFTDAQKEYLGTLESGNYILIGGSAVVGDGVKQECAVFGNTERIGGSTRYETSKLVADRFFSGDCEKVVLAYSMDYPDGLCAGVLASKRKAPLLLVNNENIVQAKAWASPANATKCTVIGGPTFISDDAAWSVIGR
;
A
#
# COMPACT_ATOMS: atom_id res chain seq x y z
N MET A 1 16.92 -1.02 -0.62
CA MET A 1 17.34 0.01 0.37
C MET A 1 16.62 -0.28 1.69
N LEU A 2 17.32 -0.30 2.82
CA LEU A 2 16.75 -0.55 4.14
C LEU A 2 16.74 0.77 4.93
N PHE A 3 15.57 1.20 5.38
CA PHE A 3 15.43 2.32 6.32
C PHE A 3 15.64 1.81 7.75
N ARG A 4 16.70 2.24 8.42
CA ARG A 4 17.16 1.66 9.70
C ARG A 4 16.91 2.54 10.92
N SER A 5 16.89 3.87 10.74
CA SER A 5 16.73 4.85 11.83
C SER A 5 16.28 6.19 11.27
N PHE A 6 15.67 7.00 12.10
CA PHE A 6 15.39 8.40 11.80
C PHE A 6 16.67 9.25 11.90
N THR A 7 16.76 10.30 11.10
CA THR A 7 17.72 11.38 11.30
C THR A 7 17.31 12.24 12.49
N ASP A 8 18.25 13.04 13.03
CA ASP A 8 17.95 13.93 14.16
C ASP A 8 16.84 14.94 13.79
N ALA A 9 16.86 15.51 12.57
CA ALA A 9 15.82 16.41 12.09
C ALA A 9 14.43 15.74 12.01
N GLN A 10 14.38 14.45 11.62
CA GLN A 10 13.11 13.70 11.60
C GLN A 10 12.59 13.44 13.02
N LYS A 11 13.48 13.12 13.97
CA LYS A 11 13.13 12.94 15.39
C LYS A 11 12.64 14.25 16.01
N GLU A 12 13.31 15.35 15.73
CA GLU A 12 12.89 16.68 16.16
C GLU A 12 11.49 17.01 15.63
N TYR A 13 11.25 16.80 14.34
CA TYR A 13 9.92 16.98 13.74
C TYR A 13 8.85 16.09 14.39
N LEU A 14 9.13 14.81 14.59
CA LEU A 14 8.20 13.91 15.28
C LEU A 14 7.89 14.37 16.70
N GLY A 15 8.87 14.94 17.40
CA GLY A 15 8.69 15.52 18.73
C GLY A 15 7.81 16.78 18.77
N THR A 16 7.61 17.46 17.64
CA THR A 16 6.69 18.62 17.54
C THR A 16 5.23 18.20 17.33
N LEU A 17 4.98 16.95 16.94
CA LEU A 17 3.63 16.44 16.74
C LEU A 17 3.02 16.06 18.09
N GLU A 18 1.73 16.33 18.25
CA GLU A 18 1.00 15.80 19.38
C GLU A 18 1.07 14.28 19.38
N SER A 19 1.10 13.65 20.56
CA SER A 19 1.13 12.19 20.68
C SER A 19 -0.03 11.57 19.90
N GLY A 20 0.29 10.68 18.95
CA GLY A 20 -0.68 10.16 18.00
C GLY A 20 -0.46 8.68 17.71
N ASN A 21 -1.16 8.22 16.69
CA ASN A 21 -0.97 6.88 16.14
C ASN A 21 -0.06 6.96 14.92
N TYR A 22 1.04 6.25 14.97
CA TYR A 22 2.00 6.15 13.88
C TYR A 22 1.86 4.81 13.18
N ILE A 23 1.80 4.83 11.86
CA ILE A 23 1.70 3.61 11.06
C ILE A 23 2.92 3.50 10.16
N LEU A 24 3.74 2.48 10.39
CA LEU A 24 4.88 2.13 9.55
C LEU A 24 4.42 1.22 8.42
N ILE A 25 4.57 1.69 7.18
CA ILE A 25 4.24 0.90 5.99
C ILE A 25 5.49 0.22 5.46
N GLY A 26 5.51 -1.10 5.53
CA GLY A 26 6.60 -1.94 5.03
C GLY A 26 7.06 -3.00 6.04
N GLY A 27 7.51 -4.14 5.52
CA GLY A 27 8.06 -5.24 6.33
C GLY A 27 9.40 -4.86 6.98
N SER A 28 9.81 -5.61 8.02
CA SER A 28 11.05 -5.37 8.78
C SER A 28 12.32 -5.46 7.92
N ALA A 29 12.26 -6.16 6.79
CA ALA A 29 13.36 -6.22 5.82
C ALA A 29 13.63 -4.89 5.09
N VAL A 30 12.66 -3.98 5.03
CA VAL A 30 12.79 -2.67 4.35
C VAL A 30 12.70 -1.49 5.32
N VAL A 31 11.87 -1.60 6.36
CA VAL A 31 11.78 -0.65 7.47
C VAL A 31 12.14 -1.40 8.75
N GLY A 32 13.37 -1.24 9.23
CA GLY A 32 13.90 -1.99 10.36
C GLY A 32 13.08 -1.84 11.65
N ASP A 33 13.18 -2.82 12.54
CA ASP A 33 12.45 -2.79 13.82
C ASP A 33 12.95 -1.68 14.75
N GLY A 34 14.21 -1.23 14.60
CA GLY A 34 14.73 -0.04 15.29
C GLY A 34 13.90 1.21 15.00
N VAL A 35 13.41 1.38 13.76
CA VAL A 35 12.51 2.50 13.39
C VAL A 35 11.20 2.42 14.15
N LYS A 36 10.65 1.21 14.33
CA LYS A 36 9.43 1.02 15.13
C LYS A 36 9.64 1.41 16.59
N GLN A 37 10.80 1.03 17.16
CA GLN A 37 11.15 1.39 18.54
C GLN A 37 11.35 2.89 18.70
N GLU A 38 12.05 3.55 17.75
CA GLU A 38 12.22 5.00 17.74
C GLU A 38 10.89 5.74 17.61
N CYS A 39 9.99 5.26 16.75
CA CYS A 39 8.66 5.84 16.56
C CYS A 39 7.79 5.71 17.82
N ALA A 40 7.90 4.60 18.54
CA ALA A 40 7.13 4.32 19.75
C ALA A 40 7.44 5.29 20.92
N VAL A 41 8.56 6.02 20.87
CA VAL A 41 8.86 7.08 21.84
C VAL A 41 7.90 8.27 21.71
N PHE A 42 7.36 8.48 20.48
CA PHE A 42 6.48 9.61 20.18
C PHE A 42 4.99 9.24 20.26
N GLY A 43 4.63 7.96 20.29
CA GLY A 43 3.23 7.52 20.40
C GLY A 43 3.00 6.08 20.03
N ASN A 44 1.73 5.68 19.98
CA ASN A 44 1.36 4.32 19.61
C ASN A 44 1.80 4.01 18.18
N THR A 45 2.51 2.91 18.00
CA THR A 45 3.11 2.56 16.69
C THR A 45 2.67 1.19 16.21
N GLU A 46 1.98 1.18 15.09
CA GLU A 46 1.55 0.00 14.34
C GLU A 46 2.45 -0.22 13.11
N ARG A 47 2.69 -1.48 12.72
CA ARG A 47 3.31 -1.81 11.45
C ARG A 47 2.30 -2.50 10.55
N ILE A 48 2.22 -2.04 9.29
CA ILE A 48 1.52 -2.73 8.20
C ILE A 48 2.57 -3.09 7.14
N GLY A 49 2.89 -4.37 7.02
CA GLY A 49 3.90 -4.81 6.07
C GLY A 49 3.92 -6.32 5.93
N GLY A 50 3.90 -6.78 4.69
CA GLY A 50 4.03 -8.16 4.29
C GLY A 50 5.43 -8.50 3.81
N SER A 51 5.61 -9.74 3.36
CA SER A 51 6.86 -10.26 2.79
C SER A 51 7.18 -9.66 1.41
N THR A 52 6.15 -9.18 0.71
CA THR A 52 6.26 -8.54 -0.61
C THR A 52 5.53 -7.21 -0.65
N ARG A 53 5.84 -6.39 -1.67
CA ARG A 53 5.11 -5.13 -1.94
C ARG A 53 3.63 -5.37 -2.27
N TYR A 54 3.32 -6.49 -2.91
CA TYR A 54 1.95 -6.91 -3.22
C TYR A 54 1.15 -7.19 -1.95
N GLU A 55 1.71 -7.97 -1.06
CA GLU A 55 1.11 -8.27 0.24
C GLU A 55 0.99 -7.01 1.11
N THR A 56 2.01 -6.16 1.13
CA THR A 56 1.96 -4.90 1.86
C THR A 56 0.81 -4.01 1.36
N SER A 57 0.63 -3.85 0.03
CA SER A 57 -0.47 -3.06 -0.51
C SER A 57 -1.84 -3.65 -0.16
N LYS A 58 -1.97 -4.99 -0.16
CA LYS A 58 -3.19 -5.67 0.30
C LYS A 58 -3.47 -5.41 1.78
N LEU A 59 -2.48 -5.56 2.65
CA LEU A 59 -2.64 -5.33 4.09
C LEU A 59 -3.02 -3.87 4.41
N VAL A 60 -2.51 -2.90 3.64
CA VAL A 60 -2.96 -1.51 3.73
C VAL A 60 -4.43 -1.39 3.32
N ALA A 61 -4.84 -2.05 2.24
CA ALA A 61 -6.23 -2.06 1.80
C ALA A 61 -7.14 -2.72 2.85
N ASP A 62 -6.76 -3.87 3.41
CA ASP A 62 -7.48 -4.55 4.49
C ASP A 62 -7.69 -3.64 5.71
N ARG A 63 -6.68 -2.84 6.05
CA ARG A 63 -6.69 -1.98 7.25
C ARG A 63 -7.59 -0.76 7.10
N PHE A 64 -7.67 -0.17 5.91
CA PHE A 64 -8.33 1.11 5.69
C PHE A 64 -9.61 1.03 4.83
N PHE A 65 -9.85 -0.07 4.15
CA PHE A 65 -11.00 -0.29 3.28
C PHE A 65 -11.69 -1.60 3.65
N SER A 66 -12.40 -1.60 4.76
CA SER A 66 -13.19 -2.76 5.22
C SER A 66 -14.61 -2.73 4.63
N GLY A 67 -15.15 -3.89 4.28
CA GLY A 67 -16.50 -4.04 3.71
C GLY A 67 -16.55 -3.87 2.19
N ASP A 68 -17.73 -3.64 1.66
CA ASP A 68 -17.95 -3.49 0.22
C ASP A 68 -17.26 -2.26 -0.34
N CYS A 69 -16.43 -2.48 -1.34
CA CYS A 69 -15.71 -1.42 -2.04
C CYS A 69 -15.70 -1.67 -3.54
N GLU A 70 -16.64 -1.06 -4.24
CA GLU A 70 -16.84 -1.27 -5.68
C GLU A 70 -15.60 -0.96 -6.54
N LYS A 71 -14.72 -0.10 -6.07
CA LYS A 71 -13.62 0.47 -6.86
C LYS A 71 -12.26 0.07 -6.31
N VAL A 72 -11.33 -0.21 -7.21
CA VAL A 72 -9.93 -0.45 -6.89
C VAL A 72 -9.03 0.30 -7.88
N VAL A 73 -7.90 0.80 -7.42
CA VAL A 73 -6.84 1.34 -8.27
C VAL A 73 -5.70 0.33 -8.31
N LEU A 74 -5.30 -0.06 -9.50
CA LEU A 74 -4.19 -0.97 -9.75
C LEU A 74 -3.01 -0.17 -10.29
N ALA A 75 -1.82 -0.36 -9.74
CA ALA A 75 -0.62 0.30 -10.22
C ALA A 75 0.52 -0.70 -10.46
N TYR A 76 1.36 -0.40 -11.45
CA TYR A 76 2.54 -1.20 -11.74
C TYR A 76 3.50 -1.19 -10.55
N SER A 77 3.94 -2.38 -10.17
CA SER A 77 4.63 -2.63 -8.91
C SER A 77 6.14 -2.47 -8.96
N MET A 78 6.75 -2.53 -10.15
CA MET A 78 8.20 -2.62 -10.27
C MET A 78 8.87 -1.25 -10.39
N ASP A 79 8.10 -0.20 -10.73
CA ASP A 79 8.60 1.16 -10.80
C ASP A 79 7.71 2.10 -9.95
N TYR A 80 8.32 3.15 -9.37
CA TYR A 80 7.64 4.01 -8.39
C TYR A 80 6.75 5.12 -8.98
N PRO A 81 6.97 5.63 -10.21
CA PRO A 81 6.19 6.77 -10.73
C PRO A 81 4.69 6.46 -10.81
N ASP A 82 4.34 5.28 -11.33
CA ASP A 82 2.94 4.85 -11.45
C ASP A 82 2.26 4.75 -10.08
N GLY A 83 2.97 4.20 -9.08
CA GLY A 83 2.48 4.10 -7.71
C GLY A 83 2.24 5.47 -7.05
N LEU A 84 3.12 6.46 -7.29
CA LEU A 84 2.97 7.81 -6.75
C LEU A 84 1.75 8.52 -7.35
N CYS A 85 1.59 8.48 -8.68
CA CYS A 85 0.43 9.06 -9.35
C CYS A 85 -0.88 8.35 -8.95
N ALA A 86 -0.83 7.02 -8.85
CA ALA A 86 -1.96 6.20 -8.47
C ALA A 86 -2.44 6.48 -7.05
N GLY A 87 -1.54 6.80 -6.11
CA GLY A 87 -1.90 7.13 -4.73
C GLY A 87 -2.82 8.34 -4.62
N VAL A 88 -2.51 9.42 -5.36
CA VAL A 88 -3.36 10.63 -5.41
C VAL A 88 -4.73 10.32 -6.03
N LEU A 89 -4.75 9.52 -7.10
CA LEU A 89 -6.00 9.13 -7.75
C LEU A 89 -6.85 8.24 -6.85
N ALA A 90 -6.24 7.26 -6.18
CA ALA A 90 -6.90 6.36 -5.25
C ALA A 90 -7.57 7.12 -4.11
N SER A 91 -6.86 8.08 -3.52
CA SER A 91 -7.39 8.97 -2.49
C SER A 91 -8.62 9.75 -2.97
N LYS A 92 -8.55 10.39 -4.15
CA LYS A 92 -9.69 11.12 -4.73
C LYS A 92 -10.89 10.22 -5.03
N ARG A 93 -10.65 8.96 -5.39
CA ARG A 93 -11.70 7.98 -5.69
C ARG A 93 -12.22 7.25 -4.46
N LYS A 94 -11.62 7.46 -3.30
CA LYS A 94 -11.90 6.73 -2.06
C LYS A 94 -11.81 5.21 -2.30
N ALA A 95 -10.74 4.80 -2.97
CA ALA A 95 -10.48 3.42 -3.37
C ALA A 95 -9.08 2.99 -2.90
N PRO A 96 -8.87 1.73 -2.56
CA PRO A 96 -7.54 1.24 -2.25
C PRO A 96 -6.64 1.23 -3.49
N LEU A 97 -5.35 1.38 -3.25
CA LEU A 97 -4.30 1.18 -4.24
C LEU A 97 -3.67 -0.20 -4.01
N LEU A 98 -3.76 -1.06 -5.02
CA LEU A 98 -3.13 -2.37 -5.01
C LEU A 98 -2.03 -2.43 -6.06
N LEU A 99 -0.87 -2.92 -5.66
CA LEU A 99 0.27 -3.11 -6.54
C LEU A 99 0.15 -4.43 -7.29
N VAL A 100 0.35 -4.40 -8.59
CA VAL A 100 0.23 -5.58 -9.48
C VAL A 100 1.26 -5.53 -10.61
N ASN A 101 1.41 -6.65 -11.29
CA ASN A 101 1.93 -6.79 -12.64
C ASN A 101 1.27 -8.02 -13.28
N ASN A 102 1.57 -8.33 -14.55
CA ASN A 102 0.95 -9.46 -15.26
C ASN A 102 1.10 -10.82 -14.55
N GLU A 103 2.18 -11.01 -13.78
CA GLU A 103 2.49 -12.26 -13.10
C GLU A 103 1.98 -12.27 -11.64
N ASN A 104 1.77 -11.10 -11.03
CA ASN A 104 1.50 -10.97 -9.60
C ASN A 104 0.21 -10.19 -9.35
N ILE A 105 -0.93 -10.84 -9.57
CA ILE A 105 -2.28 -10.31 -9.31
C ILE A 105 -2.95 -10.97 -8.09
N VAL A 106 -2.35 -12.02 -7.53
CA VAL A 106 -2.98 -12.89 -6.51
C VAL A 106 -3.45 -12.09 -5.30
N GLN A 107 -2.61 -11.20 -4.76
CA GLN A 107 -2.94 -10.41 -3.58
C GLN A 107 -4.05 -9.39 -3.87
N ALA A 108 -4.02 -8.77 -5.05
CA ALA A 108 -5.07 -7.84 -5.48
C ALA A 108 -6.42 -8.56 -5.65
N LYS A 109 -6.42 -9.74 -6.27
CA LYS A 109 -7.62 -10.57 -6.42
C LYS A 109 -8.17 -11.05 -5.08
N ALA A 110 -7.28 -11.47 -4.16
CA ALA A 110 -7.68 -11.91 -2.82
C ALA A 110 -8.32 -10.78 -1.99
N TRP A 111 -7.99 -9.51 -2.28
CA TRP A 111 -8.66 -8.37 -1.68
C TRP A 111 -9.95 -7.99 -2.42
N ALA A 112 -9.92 -7.92 -3.76
CA ALA A 112 -11.02 -7.41 -4.57
C ALA A 112 -12.26 -8.29 -4.52
N SER A 113 -12.09 -9.61 -4.45
CA SER A 113 -13.19 -10.60 -4.46
C SER A 113 -14.10 -10.45 -3.22
N PRO A 114 -13.62 -10.51 -1.98
CA PRO A 114 -14.49 -10.33 -0.81
C PRO A 114 -14.99 -8.88 -0.65
N ALA A 115 -14.31 -7.89 -1.23
CA ALA A 115 -14.74 -6.50 -1.23
C ALA A 115 -15.80 -6.18 -2.30
N ASN A 116 -16.23 -7.16 -3.10
CA ASN A 116 -17.18 -7.01 -4.21
C ASN A 116 -16.76 -5.93 -5.23
N ALA A 117 -15.45 -5.82 -5.50
CA ALA A 117 -14.93 -4.86 -6.45
C ALA A 117 -15.36 -5.21 -7.88
N THR A 118 -16.01 -4.28 -8.56
CA THR A 118 -16.51 -4.43 -9.93
C THR A 118 -15.89 -3.44 -10.91
N LYS A 119 -15.17 -2.45 -10.41
CA LYS A 119 -14.51 -1.40 -11.19
C LYS A 119 -13.04 -1.30 -10.83
N CYS A 120 -12.17 -1.41 -11.81
CA CYS A 120 -10.76 -1.12 -11.63
C CYS A 120 -10.31 0.06 -12.49
N THR A 121 -9.33 0.81 -11.97
CA THR A 121 -8.59 1.82 -12.74
C THR A 121 -7.14 1.41 -12.72
N VAL A 122 -6.56 1.27 -13.91
CA VAL A 122 -5.17 0.86 -14.08
C VAL A 122 -4.30 2.09 -14.32
N ILE A 123 -3.19 2.18 -13.59
CA ILE A 123 -2.11 3.13 -13.81
C ILE A 123 -0.86 2.33 -14.16
N GLY A 124 -0.46 2.43 -15.40
CA GLY A 124 0.61 1.65 -16.03
C GLY A 124 0.26 1.26 -17.46
N GLY A 125 1.27 0.96 -18.25
CA GLY A 125 1.06 0.53 -19.63
C GLY A 125 0.57 -0.91 -19.75
N PRO A 126 -0.12 -1.29 -20.85
CA PRO A 126 -0.68 -2.62 -21.04
C PRO A 126 0.38 -3.72 -21.14
N THR A 127 1.63 -3.37 -21.45
CA THR A 127 2.76 -4.30 -21.40
C THR A 127 3.03 -4.82 -20.00
N PHE A 128 2.76 -4.00 -18.97
CA PHE A 128 3.05 -4.30 -17.58
C PHE A 128 1.84 -4.77 -16.78
N ILE A 129 0.66 -4.26 -17.12
CA ILE A 129 -0.64 -4.64 -16.57
C ILE A 129 -1.60 -4.75 -17.75
N SER A 130 -1.78 -5.96 -18.24
CA SER A 130 -2.70 -6.21 -19.35
C SER A 130 -4.16 -6.07 -18.90
N ASP A 131 -5.06 -5.87 -19.87
CA ASP A 131 -6.48 -5.82 -19.59
C ASP A 131 -6.97 -7.15 -18.98
N ASP A 132 -6.47 -8.30 -19.45
CA ASP A 132 -6.80 -9.60 -18.89
C ASP A 132 -6.39 -9.73 -17.41
N ALA A 133 -5.19 -9.23 -17.04
CA ALA A 133 -4.74 -9.19 -15.66
C ALA A 133 -5.66 -8.30 -14.81
N ALA A 134 -6.01 -7.12 -15.30
CA ALA A 134 -6.89 -6.19 -14.60
C ALA A 134 -8.31 -6.74 -14.44
N TRP A 135 -8.89 -7.32 -15.50
CA TRP A 135 -10.22 -7.97 -15.45
C TRP A 135 -10.22 -9.15 -14.49
N SER A 136 -9.17 -9.96 -14.50
CA SER A 136 -9.03 -11.09 -13.57
C SER A 136 -9.05 -10.66 -12.10
N VAL A 137 -8.51 -9.48 -11.76
CA VAL A 137 -8.54 -8.97 -10.37
C VAL A 137 -9.96 -8.77 -9.88
N ILE A 138 -10.86 -8.26 -10.71
CA ILE A 138 -12.26 -7.98 -10.34
C ILE A 138 -13.24 -9.10 -10.77
N GLY A 139 -12.72 -10.28 -11.13
CA GLY A 139 -13.54 -11.48 -11.42
C GLY A 139 -14.27 -11.45 -12.76
N ARG A 140 -13.71 -10.78 -13.76
CA ARG A 140 -14.22 -10.71 -15.13
C ARG A 140 -13.25 -11.32 -16.12
#